data_09f3191050814f120ba625bdfbbb8e79
#
_entry.id   09f3191050814f120ba625bdfbbb8e79
#
_cell.length_a   1.000
_cell.length_b   1.000
_cell.length_c   1.000
_cell.angle_alpha   90.00
_cell.angle_beta   90.00
_cell.angle_gamma   90.00
#
_symmetry.space_group_name_H-M   'P 1'
#
loop_
_entity.id
_entity.type
_entity.pdbx_description
1 polymer ?
#
loop_
_entity_poly.entity_id
_entity_poly.type
_entity_poly.pdbx_seq_one_letter_code
_entity_poly.pdbx_strand_id
1 'polypeptide(L)' 'MHKSSINIDILLDPDKVPESIHWNATDSSAEMAQKAKAMCLAFWDPADKTAMRIDLWTKDMMVDEMGEFFIR' A
#
# COMPACT_ATOMS: atom_id res chain seq x y z
N MET A 1 0.09 -16.55 -22.20
CA MET A 1 -0.51 -15.43 -21.45
C MET A 1 0.53 -14.81 -20.53
N HIS A 2 0.63 -13.51 -20.54
CA HIS A 2 1.58 -12.78 -19.71
C HIS A 2 0.94 -12.41 -18.37
N LYS A 3 1.66 -12.60 -17.27
CA LYS A 3 1.13 -12.34 -15.93
C LYS A 3 2.00 -11.31 -15.22
N SER A 4 1.37 -10.31 -14.64
CA SER A 4 2.03 -9.33 -13.79
C SER A 4 1.59 -9.51 -12.36
N SER A 5 2.50 -9.26 -11.43
CA SER A 5 2.21 -9.42 -10.00
C SER A 5 2.66 -8.19 -9.21
N ILE A 6 1.88 -7.86 -8.21
CA ILE A 6 2.22 -6.81 -7.23
C ILE A 6 2.27 -7.48 -5.87
N ASN A 7 3.36 -7.31 -5.16
CA ASN A 7 3.54 -7.87 -3.82
C ASN A 7 3.68 -6.75 -2.81
N ILE A 8 2.95 -6.86 -1.72
CA ILE A 8 2.98 -5.87 -0.64
C ILE A 8 3.17 -6.63 0.66
N ASP A 9 4.24 -6.29 1.38
CA ASP A 9 4.55 -6.88 2.67
C ASP A 9 4.46 -5.81 3.74
N ILE A 10 3.64 -6.07 4.75
CA ILE A 10 3.43 -5.15 5.85
C ILE A 10 3.93 -5.82 7.13
N LEU A 11 4.95 -5.21 7.74
CA LEU A 11 5.48 -5.70 9.00
C LEU A 11 4.80 -4.95 10.15
N LEU A 12 4.26 -5.71 11.08
CA LEU A 12 3.55 -5.16 12.23
C LEU A 12 4.41 -5.26 13.48
N ASP A 13 4.25 -4.30 14.39
CA ASP A 13 4.89 -4.39 15.70
C ASP A 13 4.07 -5.31 16.63
N PRO A 14 4.52 -5.55 17.87
CA PRO A 14 3.78 -6.41 18.79
C PRO A 14 2.34 -5.97 19.06
N ASP A 15 2.03 -4.69 18.88
CA ASP A 15 0.67 -4.16 19.04
C ASP A 15 -0.12 -4.18 17.75
N LYS A 16 0.43 -4.81 16.70
CA LYS A 16 -0.19 -4.92 15.37
C LYS A 16 -0.34 -3.58 14.66
N VAL A 17 0.52 -2.63 14.99
CA VAL A 17 0.58 -1.34 14.28
C VAL A 17 1.59 -1.48 13.15
N PRO A 18 1.27 -1.01 11.93
CA PRO A 18 2.22 -1.10 10.81
C PRO A 18 3.54 -0.39 11.12
N GLU A 19 4.61 -1.12 10.98
CA GLU A 19 5.96 -0.61 11.26
C GLU A 19 6.71 -0.31 9.97
N SER A 20 6.52 -1.14 8.95
CA SER A 20 7.12 -0.89 7.65
C SER A 20 6.27 -1.52 6.55
N ILE A 21 6.31 -0.92 5.37
CA ILE A 21 5.63 -1.40 4.18
C ILE A 21 6.68 -1.53 3.08
N HIS A 22 6.80 -2.72 2.51
CA HIS A 22 7.69 -2.97 1.37
C HIS A 22 6.86 -3.51 0.23
N TRP A 23 7.12 -3.03 -0.98
CA TRP A 23 6.34 -3.48 -2.14
C TRP A 23 7.23 -3.61 -3.35
N ASN A 24 6.80 -4.45 -4.27
CA ASN A 24 7.44 -4.55 -5.58
C ASN A 24 6.39 -4.96 -6.60
N ALA A 25 6.70 -4.70 -7.85
CA ALA A 25 5.80 -5.05 -8.95
C ALA A 25 6.64 -5.54 -10.12
N THR A 26 6.19 -6.64 -10.74
CA THR A 26 6.84 -7.13 -11.94
C THR A 26 6.49 -6.22 -13.11
N ASP A 27 7.26 -6.23 -14.16
CA ASP A 27 7.04 -5.43 -15.36
C ASP A 27 7.01 -3.92 -15.11
N SER A 28 7.69 -3.46 -14.05
CA SER A 28 7.79 -2.04 -13.74
C SER A 28 9.19 -1.73 -13.24
N SER A 29 9.47 -0.46 -13.04
CA SER A 29 10.75 -0.03 -12.46
C SER A 29 10.89 -0.45 -11.00
N ALA A 30 9.81 -0.93 -10.36
CA ALA A 30 9.80 -1.37 -8.97
C ALA A 30 9.92 -2.89 -8.85
N GLU A 31 10.79 -3.52 -9.66
CA GLU A 31 11.02 -4.96 -9.54
C GLU A 31 11.72 -5.30 -8.22
N MET A 32 12.55 -4.41 -7.72
CA MET A 32 13.18 -4.57 -6.42
C MET A 32 12.28 -3.95 -5.36
N ALA A 33 12.29 -4.51 -4.15
CA ALA A 33 11.44 -4.04 -3.07
C ALA A 33 11.69 -2.56 -2.77
N GLN A 34 10.60 -1.80 -2.72
CA GLN A 34 10.62 -0.39 -2.38
C GLN A 34 9.97 -0.22 -1.01
N LYS A 35 10.40 0.78 -0.27
CA LYS A 35 9.83 1.08 1.04
C LYS A 35 8.84 2.21 0.94
N ALA A 36 7.69 2.07 1.61
CA ALA A 36 6.67 3.11 1.65
C ALA A 36 6.30 3.40 3.11
N LYS A 37 5.87 4.63 3.37
CA LYS A 37 5.38 5.02 4.70
C LYS A 37 3.88 4.85 4.82
N ALA A 38 3.18 4.85 3.70
CA ALA A 38 1.73 4.73 3.67
C ALA A 38 1.31 4.11 2.35
N MET A 39 0.12 3.54 2.31
CA MET A 39 -0.43 2.99 1.07
C MET A 39 -1.94 3.16 1.03
N CYS A 40 -2.47 3.24 -0.18
CA CYS A 40 -3.90 3.23 -0.44
C CYS A 40 -4.15 2.20 -1.52
N LEU A 41 -5.02 1.24 -1.24
CA LEU A 41 -5.33 0.17 -2.18
C LEU A 41 -6.83 0.12 -2.37
N ALA A 42 -7.29 0.11 -3.62
CA ALA A 42 -8.71 0.11 -3.91
C ALA A 42 -9.02 -0.88 -5.02
N PHE A 43 -10.13 -1.58 -4.87
CA PHE A 43 -10.62 -2.51 -5.87
C PHE A 43 -12.09 -2.20 -6.14
N TRP A 44 -12.49 -2.34 -7.39
CA TRP A 44 -13.90 -2.22 -7.77
C TRP A 44 -14.49 -3.61 -7.94
N ASP A 45 -15.54 -3.90 -7.21
CA ASP A 45 -16.26 -5.18 -7.35
C ASP A 45 -17.42 -4.96 -8.31
N PRO A 46 -17.37 -5.54 -9.53
CA PRO A 46 -18.43 -5.32 -10.51
C PRO A 46 -19.76 -5.99 -10.13
N ALA A 47 -19.72 -7.05 -9.34
CA ALA A 47 -20.94 -7.75 -8.93
C ALA A 47 -21.75 -6.91 -7.93
N ASP A 48 -21.08 -6.41 -6.90
CA ASP A 48 -21.74 -5.61 -5.86
C ASP A 48 -21.72 -4.11 -6.19
N LYS A 49 -20.99 -3.71 -7.22
CA LYS A 49 -20.84 -2.32 -7.61
C LYS A 49 -20.35 -1.45 -6.45
N THR A 50 -19.40 -2.00 -5.71
CA THR A 50 -18.81 -1.31 -4.55
C THR A 50 -17.31 -1.25 -4.69
N ALA A 51 -16.70 -0.32 -3.99
CA ALA A 51 -15.26 -0.21 -3.92
C ALA A 51 -14.79 -0.70 -2.56
N MET A 52 -13.80 -1.60 -2.58
CA MET A 52 -13.11 -2.01 -1.36
C MET A 52 -11.83 -1.20 -1.28
N ARG A 53 -11.61 -0.54 -0.17
CA ARG A 53 -10.46 0.33 0.01
C ARG A 53 -9.74 0.01 1.31
N ILE A 54 -8.43 -0.05 1.23
CA ILE A 54 -7.55 -0.26 2.39
C ILE A 54 -6.58 0.89 2.45
N ASP A 55 -6.58 1.63 3.55
CA ASP A 55 -5.64 2.70 3.81
C ASP A 55 -4.80 2.33 5.01
N LEU A 56 -3.47 2.37 4.86
CA LEU A 56 -2.54 2.05 5.93
C LEU A 56 -1.43 3.09 5.96
N TRP A 57 -0.94 3.40 7.16
CA TRP A 57 0.25 4.21 7.32
C TRP A 57 1.08 3.67 8.46
N THR A 58 2.39 3.89 8.38
CA THR A 58 3.33 3.43 9.38
C THR A 58 3.55 4.48 10.46
N LYS A 59 4.26 4.09 11.52
CA LYS A 59 4.62 5.01 12.60
C LYS A 59 5.48 6.18 12.13
N ASP A 60 6.19 6.00 11.02
CA ASP A 60 7.07 7.03 10.47
C ASP A 60 6.30 8.14 9.75
N MET A 61 5.02 7.93 9.53
CA MET A 61 4.20 8.89 8.80
C MET A 61 3.88 10.09 9.69
N MET A 62 4.31 11.28 9.26
CA MET A 62 4.05 12.52 10.00
C MET A 62 2.69 13.09 9.63
N VAL A 63 2.13 13.92 10.51
CA VAL A 63 0.80 14.49 10.30
C VAL A 63 0.72 15.30 9.01
N ASP A 64 1.72 16.13 8.75
CA ASP A 64 1.75 16.92 7.51
C ASP A 64 1.93 16.04 6.27
N GLU A 65 2.65 14.93 6.39
CA GLU A 65 2.77 13.96 5.29
C GLU A 65 1.42 13.28 5.03
N MET A 66 0.65 13.01 6.08
CA MET A 66 -0.69 12.44 5.92
C MET A 66 -1.59 13.36 5.11
N GLY A 67 -1.52 14.67 5.36
CA GLY A 67 -2.27 15.64 4.58
C GLY A 67 -1.92 15.59 3.11
N GLU A 68 -0.63 15.53 2.80
CA GLU A 68 -0.18 15.43 1.41
C GLU A 68 -0.64 14.13 0.76
N PHE A 69 -0.59 13.02 1.50
CA PHE A 69 -0.98 11.72 0.98
C PHE A 69 -2.46 11.68 0.58
N PHE A 70 -3.34 12.24 1.40
CA PHE A 70 -4.78 12.21 1.14
C PHE A 70 -5.24 13.28 0.14
N ILE A 71 -4.49 14.34 -0.03
CA ILE A 71 -4.84 15.41 -0.98
C ILE A 71 -4.41 15.05 -2.40
N ARG A 72 -3.33 14.32 -2.54
CA ARG A 72 -2.81 13.88 -3.85
C ARG A 72 -3.40 12.53 -4.21
#